data_299c40a4ebd60e13a5743985f6ceca90
#
_entry.id   299c40a4ebd60e13a5743985f6ceca90
#
_cell.length_a   1.000
_cell.length_b   1.000
_cell.length_c   1.000
_cell.angle_alpha   90.00
_cell.angle_beta   90.00
_cell.angle_gamma   90.00
#
_symmetry.space_group_name_H-M   'P 1'
#
loop_
_entity.id
_entity.type
_entity.pdbx_description
1 polymer ?
#
loop_
_entity_poly.entity_id
_entity_poly.type
_entity_poly.pdbx_seq_one_letter_code
_entity_poly.pdbx_strand_id
1 'polypeptide(L)'
;PHRPALPSLRRSYARRAVALDQNADPSDLLAVLENAHFRRALGQPDPAMLPRDRRMLDELEFSGDLDGPAIAARALDFLHAYFHFTPGETQAQEAEAKKRHRPLFAFRRRSEADLLPSVRAFGHGFGEHLVKGQGGGPDAMPVQRRLTDYNLAQTEAALRKYMRAYFGAPLYSQQELAGLEQELCVDEHRGCHLYYATGDDTHEKLKGYVAAQRRNALRQMELNRQAYEADATRHRTSIRRLTARIRNAMLAYLQPTPVRAASGALDAGRIWRGVYLDDDKVFTRILQSDPGELSVDILLDASSSQIDRQAVVAAQGYMIAESLTRCHIPVRVSSFCSLSGYTVVTRYRDYFETDKNERIFNYFTTGCNRDGLAVRALARGLEDSPSEHKLVILLSDVKPNDVIQMNHGGSFVDYAGDNGIQNTAMEIRALTYKGIQVMCVFT
;
A
#
# COMPACT_ATOMS: atom_id res chain seq x y z
N PRO A 1 -29.11 29.59 14.82
CA PRO A 1 -28.83 28.25 15.31
C PRO A 1 -30.14 27.57 15.68
N HIS A 2 -30.60 26.71 14.78
CA HIS A 2 -31.84 25.97 15.02
C HIS A 2 -31.58 24.90 16.06
N ARG A 3 -31.96 25.16 17.29
CA ARG A 3 -32.00 24.11 18.29
C ARG A 3 -33.00 23.05 17.86
N PRO A 4 -32.58 21.77 17.66
CA PRO A 4 -33.49 20.74 17.23
C PRO A 4 -34.63 20.61 18.28
N ALA A 5 -35.82 20.97 17.87
CA ALA A 5 -37.02 20.93 18.74
C ALA A 5 -37.40 19.47 19.07
N LEU A 6 -37.08 18.51 18.18
CA LEU A 6 -37.44 17.12 18.34
C LEU A 6 -36.41 16.35 19.20
N PRO A 7 -36.84 15.61 20.24
CA PRO A 7 -35.95 14.83 21.11
C PRO A 7 -35.10 13.79 20.36
N SER A 8 -35.63 13.27 19.23
CA SER A 8 -34.91 12.33 18.35
C SER A 8 -33.71 12.98 17.65
N LEU A 9 -33.88 14.22 17.14
CA LEU A 9 -32.81 14.98 16.50
C LEU A 9 -31.75 15.38 17.53
N ARG A 10 -32.12 15.82 18.73
CA ARG A 10 -31.16 16.11 19.81
C ARG A 10 -30.33 14.90 20.18
N ARG A 11 -30.93 13.71 20.26
CA ARG A 11 -30.19 12.46 20.50
C ARG A 11 -29.24 12.10 19.36
N SER A 12 -29.66 12.32 18.10
CA SER A 12 -28.83 12.10 16.92
C SER A 12 -27.62 13.04 16.93
N TYR A 13 -27.82 14.31 17.20
CA TYR A 13 -26.74 15.31 17.26
C TYR A 13 -25.76 15.02 18.41
N ALA A 14 -26.28 14.62 19.59
CA ALA A 14 -25.43 14.22 20.71
C ALA A 14 -24.55 13.01 20.38
N ARG A 15 -25.10 11.98 19.72
CA ARG A 15 -24.33 10.81 19.28
C ARG A 15 -23.25 11.20 18.26
N ARG A 16 -23.58 12.10 17.32
CA ARG A 16 -22.64 12.55 16.31
C ARG A 16 -21.50 13.36 16.93
N ALA A 17 -21.80 14.28 17.85
CA ALA A 17 -20.79 15.05 18.57
C ALA A 17 -19.83 14.14 19.36
N VAL A 18 -20.37 13.14 20.09
CA VAL A 18 -19.53 12.17 20.82
C VAL A 18 -18.66 11.34 19.89
N ALA A 19 -19.20 10.90 18.74
CA ALA A 19 -18.45 10.14 17.77
C ALA A 19 -17.31 10.96 17.16
N LEU A 20 -17.52 12.24 16.89
CA LEU A 20 -16.48 13.16 16.40
C LEU A 20 -15.42 13.45 17.45
N ASP A 21 -15.80 13.61 18.73
CA ASP A 21 -14.85 13.77 19.84
C ASP A 21 -13.90 12.58 20.00
N GLN A 22 -14.40 11.38 19.72
CA GLN A 22 -13.62 10.14 19.90
C GLN A 22 -12.75 9.77 18.71
N ASN A 23 -13.20 10.12 17.50
CA ASN A 23 -12.62 9.58 16.26
C ASN A 23 -12.14 10.65 15.26
N ALA A 24 -12.39 11.94 15.51
CA ALA A 24 -11.97 12.99 14.58
C ALA A 24 -10.52 13.39 14.79
N ASP A 25 -9.77 13.49 13.69
CA ASP A 25 -8.45 14.10 13.70
C ASP A 25 -8.60 15.61 13.96
N PRO A 26 -7.92 16.16 14.99
CA PRO A 26 -7.93 17.60 15.27
C PRO A 26 -7.45 18.47 14.10
N SER A 27 -6.72 17.91 13.15
CA SER A 27 -6.28 18.59 11.93
C SER A 27 -7.34 18.62 10.82
N ASP A 28 -8.39 17.82 10.92
CA ASP A 28 -9.51 17.82 9.97
C ASP A 28 -10.47 18.99 10.27
N LEU A 29 -10.31 20.07 9.51
CA LEU A 29 -11.14 21.26 9.63
C LEU A 29 -12.65 20.97 9.56
N LEU A 30 -13.07 20.08 8.66
CA LEU A 30 -14.47 19.74 8.49
C LEU A 30 -15.04 19.04 9.73
N ALA A 31 -14.31 18.08 10.29
CA ALA A 31 -14.70 17.37 11.50
C ALA A 31 -14.77 18.32 12.72
N VAL A 32 -13.84 19.27 12.82
CA VAL A 32 -13.84 20.28 13.89
C VAL A 32 -15.06 21.20 13.77
N LEU A 33 -15.37 21.71 12.58
CA LEU A 33 -16.54 22.57 12.34
C LEU A 33 -17.86 21.81 12.56
N GLU A 34 -17.96 20.58 12.09
CA GLU A 34 -19.14 19.72 12.28
C GLU A 34 -19.39 19.43 13.76
N ASN A 35 -18.35 19.10 14.51
CA ASN A 35 -18.45 18.86 15.95
C ASN A 35 -18.91 20.11 16.69
N ALA A 36 -18.30 21.25 16.40
CA ALA A 36 -18.68 22.52 17.03
C ALA A 36 -20.12 22.91 16.69
N HIS A 37 -20.57 22.72 15.45
CA HIS A 37 -21.95 22.95 15.05
C HIS A 37 -22.94 22.08 15.86
N PHE A 38 -22.69 20.78 15.99
CA PHE A 38 -23.58 19.90 16.76
C PHE A 38 -23.59 20.26 18.26
N ARG A 39 -22.44 20.62 18.84
CA ARG A 39 -22.37 21.07 20.24
C ARG A 39 -23.14 22.35 20.46
N ARG A 40 -23.00 23.36 19.60
CA ARG A 40 -23.78 24.63 19.66
C ARG A 40 -25.28 24.35 19.55
N ALA A 41 -25.71 23.49 18.62
CA ALA A 41 -27.12 23.10 18.50
C ALA A 41 -27.67 22.43 19.75
N LEU A 42 -26.84 21.78 20.56
CA LEU A 42 -27.19 21.18 21.84
C LEU A 42 -27.08 22.14 23.03
N GLY A 43 -26.52 23.35 22.82
CA GLY A 43 -26.24 24.31 23.87
C GLY A 43 -25.02 23.97 24.73
N GLN A 44 -24.11 23.18 24.17
CA GLN A 44 -22.82 22.82 24.77
C GLN A 44 -21.72 23.80 24.35
N PRO A 45 -20.63 23.93 25.12
CA PRO A 45 -19.49 24.77 24.75
C PRO A 45 -18.79 24.21 23.49
N ASP A 46 -18.19 25.12 22.71
CA ASP A 46 -17.38 24.74 21.53
C ASP A 46 -16.22 23.87 22.00
N PRO A 47 -15.79 22.89 21.14
CA PRO A 47 -14.55 22.16 21.35
C PRO A 47 -13.34 23.09 21.26
N ALA A 48 -12.15 22.61 21.61
CA ALA A 48 -10.92 23.33 21.39
C ALA A 48 -10.71 23.53 19.87
N MET A 49 -10.73 24.82 19.44
CA MET A 49 -10.62 25.19 18.02
C MET A 49 -9.82 26.48 17.86
N LEU A 50 -9.21 26.65 16.68
CA LEU A 50 -8.48 27.87 16.36
C LEU A 50 -9.41 29.07 16.21
N PRO A 51 -8.94 30.31 16.50
CA PRO A 51 -9.76 31.53 16.31
C PRO A 51 -10.26 31.73 14.89
N ARG A 52 -9.53 31.20 13.88
CA ARG A 52 -9.93 31.21 12.47
C ARG A 52 -11.14 30.28 12.25
N ASP A 53 -11.09 29.08 12.76
CA ASP A 53 -12.13 28.06 12.58
C ASP A 53 -13.42 28.48 13.28
N ARG A 54 -13.29 29.14 14.42
CA ARG A 54 -14.45 29.71 15.13
C ARG A 54 -15.14 30.78 14.27
N ARG A 55 -14.39 31.68 13.63
CA ARG A 55 -14.96 32.68 12.70
C ARG A 55 -15.63 32.03 11.51
N MET A 56 -15.01 30.99 10.93
CA MET A 56 -15.62 30.21 9.85
C MET A 56 -16.97 29.61 10.26
N LEU A 57 -17.04 29.04 11.48
CA LEU A 57 -18.28 28.49 12.01
C LEU A 57 -19.35 29.57 12.22
N ASP A 58 -18.95 30.72 12.77
CA ASP A 58 -19.87 31.86 13.00
C ASP A 58 -20.48 32.38 11.70
N GLU A 59 -19.71 32.40 10.62
CA GLU A 59 -20.19 32.79 9.28
C GLU A 59 -21.08 31.73 8.61
N LEU A 60 -20.90 30.43 8.95
CA LEU A 60 -21.73 29.35 8.47
C LEU A 60 -23.06 29.20 9.22
N GLU A 61 -23.19 29.82 10.39
CA GLU A 61 -24.44 29.81 11.15
C GLU A 61 -25.39 30.90 10.62
N PHE A 62 -26.28 30.53 9.74
CA PHE A 62 -27.31 31.42 9.17
C PHE A 62 -28.47 31.65 10.15
N SER A 63 -29.03 32.87 10.14
CA SER A 63 -30.29 33.15 10.85
C SER A 63 -31.45 32.38 10.19
N GLY A 64 -32.45 32.00 10.99
CA GLY A 64 -33.62 31.27 10.49
C GLY A 64 -34.54 32.07 9.56
N ASP A 65 -34.26 33.35 9.37
CA ASP A 65 -35.11 34.29 8.61
C ASP A 65 -34.65 34.47 7.16
N LEU A 66 -33.58 33.77 6.74
CA LEU A 66 -33.05 33.80 5.38
C LEU A 66 -33.83 32.85 4.47
N ASP A 67 -34.18 33.35 3.30
CA ASP A 67 -34.74 32.54 2.22
C ASP A 67 -33.67 31.71 1.50
N GLY A 68 -34.08 30.74 0.68
CA GLY A 68 -33.16 29.84 -0.02
C GLY A 68 -32.12 30.53 -0.89
N PRO A 69 -32.49 31.55 -1.71
CA PRO A 69 -31.53 32.33 -2.48
C PRO A 69 -30.50 33.08 -1.63
N ALA A 70 -30.90 33.67 -0.51
CA ALA A 70 -30.01 34.39 0.39
C ALA A 70 -29.02 33.42 1.10
N ILE A 71 -29.47 32.23 1.48
CA ILE A 71 -28.61 31.19 2.02
C ILE A 71 -27.56 30.74 0.98
N ALA A 72 -27.99 30.54 -0.28
CA ALA A 72 -27.09 30.14 -1.35
C ALA A 72 -26.04 31.22 -1.64
N ALA A 73 -26.44 32.51 -1.69
CA ALA A 73 -25.52 33.62 -1.87
C ALA A 73 -24.48 33.68 -0.76
N ARG A 74 -24.91 33.59 0.47
CA ARG A 74 -23.99 33.59 1.64
C ARG A 74 -23.05 32.41 1.70
N ALA A 75 -23.52 31.21 1.32
CA ALA A 75 -22.67 30.03 1.20
C ALA A 75 -21.60 30.21 0.09
N LEU A 76 -21.94 30.86 -1.04
CA LEU A 76 -20.99 31.17 -2.09
C LEU A 76 -19.96 32.22 -1.64
N ASP A 77 -20.37 33.26 -0.94
CA ASP A 77 -19.47 34.27 -0.38
C ASP A 77 -18.48 33.63 0.60
N PHE A 78 -18.96 32.73 1.45
CA PHE A 78 -18.12 31.93 2.37
C PHE A 78 -17.10 31.08 1.60
N LEU A 79 -17.55 30.33 0.60
CA LEU A 79 -16.68 29.49 -0.22
C LEU A 79 -15.63 30.32 -0.97
N HIS A 80 -16.02 31.49 -1.45
CA HIS A 80 -15.09 32.42 -2.09
C HIS A 80 -14.06 32.99 -1.11
N ALA A 81 -14.48 33.41 0.08
CA ALA A 81 -13.62 34.04 1.08
C ALA A 81 -12.58 33.08 1.66
N TYR A 82 -12.95 31.83 1.94
CA TYR A 82 -12.11 30.88 2.64
C TYR A 82 -11.45 29.84 1.73
N PHE A 83 -12.06 29.52 0.60
CA PHE A 83 -11.61 28.46 -0.32
C PHE A 83 -11.32 28.98 -1.74
N HIS A 84 -11.44 30.29 -1.98
CA HIS A 84 -11.25 30.92 -3.29
C HIS A 84 -12.09 30.26 -4.41
N PHE A 85 -13.28 29.78 -4.04
CA PHE A 85 -14.20 29.14 -4.97
C PHE A 85 -15.07 30.17 -5.69
N THR A 86 -15.02 30.23 -7.03
CA THR A 86 -15.86 31.10 -7.85
C THR A 86 -16.75 30.22 -8.76
N PRO A 87 -18.08 30.26 -8.58
CA PRO A 87 -19.00 29.47 -9.41
C PRO A 87 -18.91 29.92 -10.86
N GLY A 88 -18.71 28.98 -11.77
CA GLY A 88 -18.65 29.24 -13.21
C GLY A 88 -17.26 29.50 -13.80
N GLU A 89 -16.23 29.80 -13.01
CA GLU A 89 -14.85 29.91 -13.52
C GLU A 89 -14.34 28.57 -14.08
N THR A 90 -14.67 27.45 -13.44
CA THR A 90 -14.30 26.14 -13.94
C THR A 90 -14.94 25.85 -15.31
N GLN A 91 -16.20 26.24 -15.51
CA GLN A 91 -16.89 26.08 -16.80
C GLN A 91 -16.45 27.11 -17.82
N ALA A 92 -16.19 28.37 -17.39
CA ALA A 92 -15.69 29.44 -18.27
C ALA A 92 -14.24 29.17 -18.69
N GLN A 93 -13.35 28.71 -17.77
CA GLN A 93 -11.98 28.35 -18.11
C GLN A 93 -11.93 27.09 -19.00
N GLU A 94 -12.81 26.10 -18.80
CA GLU A 94 -12.95 24.99 -19.74
C GLU A 94 -13.51 25.41 -21.10
N ALA A 95 -14.46 26.36 -21.14
CA ALA A 95 -15.01 26.90 -22.39
C ALA A 95 -14.03 27.79 -23.13
N GLU A 96 -13.23 28.64 -22.43
CA GLU A 96 -12.17 29.44 -23.02
C GLU A 96 -10.96 28.57 -23.44
N ALA A 97 -10.57 27.56 -22.67
CA ALA A 97 -9.57 26.59 -23.09
C ALA A 97 -10.00 25.83 -24.35
N LYS A 98 -11.30 25.50 -24.45
CA LYS A 98 -11.89 24.91 -25.68
C LYS A 98 -11.95 25.88 -26.86
N LYS A 99 -12.10 27.20 -26.63
CA LYS A 99 -12.10 28.21 -27.68
C LYS A 99 -10.72 28.60 -28.19
N ARG A 100 -9.71 28.66 -27.31
CA ARG A 100 -8.32 29.03 -27.66
C ARG A 100 -7.56 27.94 -28.42
N HIS A 101 -8.06 26.73 -28.50
CA HIS A 101 -7.40 25.60 -29.19
C HIS A 101 -8.24 25.02 -30.33
N ARG A 102 -8.67 25.86 -31.29
CA ARG A 102 -9.08 25.43 -32.63
C ARG A 102 -8.13 26.01 -33.70
N PRO A 103 -6.98 25.37 -33.94
CA PRO A 103 -6.29 25.52 -35.22
C PRO A 103 -6.98 24.60 -36.22
N LEU A 104 -7.25 25.11 -37.41
CA LEU A 104 -8.04 24.46 -38.45
C LEU A 104 -7.40 23.17 -39.01
N PHE A 105 -6.14 22.89 -38.72
CA PHE A 105 -5.39 21.70 -39.12
C PHE A 105 -4.32 21.35 -38.06
N ALA A 106 -4.71 20.79 -36.97
CA ALA A 106 -3.76 20.12 -36.10
C ALA A 106 -4.34 18.79 -35.66
N PHE A 107 -3.70 17.72 -36.06
CA PHE A 107 -3.79 16.46 -35.35
C PHE A 107 -3.41 16.74 -33.91
N ARG A 108 -4.41 16.89 -33.06
CA ARG A 108 -4.21 17.07 -31.62
C ARG A 108 -3.58 15.80 -31.09
N ARG A 109 -2.27 15.82 -30.88
CA ARG A 109 -1.64 14.83 -30.01
C ARG A 109 -2.33 14.99 -28.65
N ARG A 110 -3.23 14.09 -28.34
CA ARG A 110 -3.77 13.95 -26.98
C ARG A 110 -2.59 13.79 -26.04
N SER A 111 -2.48 14.59 -24.99
CA SER A 111 -1.45 14.41 -23.99
C SER A 111 -1.67 13.02 -23.36
N GLU A 112 -0.61 12.33 -22.98
CA GLU A 112 -0.71 11.03 -22.28
C GLU A 112 -1.57 11.13 -21.03
N ALA A 113 -1.62 12.29 -20.38
CA ALA A 113 -2.50 12.59 -19.26
C ALA A 113 -4.00 12.59 -19.61
N ASP A 114 -4.36 12.89 -20.87
CA ASP A 114 -5.76 12.84 -21.33
C ASP A 114 -6.23 11.41 -21.62
N LEU A 115 -5.28 10.47 -21.81
CA LEU A 115 -5.56 9.06 -22.04
C LEU A 115 -5.72 8.27 -20.72
N LEU A 116 -5.27 8.83 -19.61
CA LEU A 116 -5.28 8.18 -18.29
C LEU A 116 -6.09 9.02 -17.29
N PRO A 117 -7.42 9.02 -17.35
CA PRO A 117 -8.26 9.80 -16.44
C PRO A 117 -7.99 9.46 -14.94
N SER A 118 -7.57 8.23 -14.64
CA SER A 118 -7.15 7.81 -13.31
C SER A 118 -5.87 8.53 -12.82
N VAL A 119 -4.98 8.94 -13.71
CA VAL A 119 -3.76 9.67 -13.35
C VAL A 119 -4.06 11.06 -12.80
N ARG A 120 -5.12 11.70 -13.26
CA ARG A 120 -5.59 12.98 -12.71
C ARG A 120 -6.12 12.84 -11.28
N ALA A 121 -6.75 11.70 -10.98
CA ALA A 121 -7.26 11.40 -9.65
C ALA A 121 -6.14 11.22 -8.61
N PHE A 122 -5.04 10.57 -9.00
CA PHE A 122 -3.88 10.37 -8.13
C PHE A 122 -3.06 11.64 -7.86
N GLY A 123 -3.20 12.67 -8.70
CA GLY A 123 -2.44 13.93 -8.59
C GLY A 123 -2.73 14.75 -7.34
N HIS A 124 -3.79 14.47 -6.62
CA HIS A 124 -4.24 15.28 -5.49
C HIS A 124 -4.32 14.56 -4.15
N GLY A 125 -3.77 13.36 -4.01
CA GLY A 125 -3.83 12.62 -2.75
C GLY A 125 -5.23 12.14 -2.33
N PHE A 126 -6.20 12.19 -3.23
CA PHE A 126 -7.62 11.91 -2.95
C PHE A 126 -8.11 10.60 -3.56
N GLY A 127 -7.33 9.54 -3.50
CA GLY A 127 -7.78 8.21 -3.96
C GLY A 127 -9.04 7.72 -3.26
N GLU A 128 -9.23 8.03 -1.99
CA GLU A 128 -10.40 7.58 -1.23
C GLU A 128 -11.71 8.31 -1.56
N HIS A 129 -11.66 9.59 -1.93
CA HIS A 129 -12.89 10.37 -2.17
C HIS A 129 -13.52 10.13 -3.55
N LEU A 130 -12.75 9.74 -4.55
CA LEU A 130 -13.28 9.48 -5.89
C LEU A 130 -14.07 8.18 -6.00
N VAL A 131 -13.77 7.21 -5.15
CA VAL A 131 -14.51 5.94 -5.08
C VAL A 131 -15.85 6.10 -4.34
N LYS A 132 -15.91 7.01 -3.35
CA LYS A 132 -17.14 7.27 -2.58
C LYS A 132 -18.10 8.30 -3.20
N GLY A 133 -17.63 9.11 -4.15
CA GLY A 133 -18.41 10.20 -4.76
C GLY A 133 -19.30 9.82 -5.94
N GLN A 134 -19.15 8.64 -6.49
CA GLN A 134 -20.09 8.14 -7.50
C GLN A 134 -21.06 7.17 -6.83
N GLY A 135 -22.15 7.72 -6.32
CA GLY A 135 -23.32 6.96 -5.97
C GLY A 135 -23.73 6.13 -7.18
N GLY A 136 -23.32 4.87 -7.19
CA GLY A 136 -23.64 3.93 -8.22
C GLY A 136 -25.12 3.56 -8.12
N GLY A 137 -25.95 4.15 -8.95
CA GLY A 137 -27.14 3.45 -9.41
C GLY A 137 -26.70 2.23 -10.23
N PRO A 138 -27.54 1.19 -10.34
CA PRO A 138 -27.22 -0.04 -11.07
C PRO A 138 -26.85 0.16 -12.54
N ASP A 139 -26.98 1.38 -13.07
CA ASP A 139 -26.69 1.75 -14.46
C ASP A 139 -25.37 2.52 -14.64
N ALA A 140 -24.60 2.81 -13.57
CA ALA A 140 -23.29 3.43 -13.67
C ALA A 140 -22.22 2.39 -14.05
N MET A 141 -22.29 1.88 -15.27
CA MET A 141 -21.23 1.08 -15.86
C MET A 141 -19.96 1.93 -15.97
N PRO A 142 -18.79 1.42 -15.51
CA PRO A 142 -17.53 2.12 -15.68
C PRO A 142 -17.31 2.42 -17.17
N VAL A 143 -16.86 3.63 -17.45
CA VAL A 143 -16.60 4.17 -18.81
C VAL A 143 -15.76 3.21 -19.67
N GLN A 144 -15.00 2.31 -19.06
CA GLN A 144 -14.20 1.27 -19.71
C GLN A 144 -14.98 0.31 -20.63
N ARG A 145 -16.27 0.07 -20.38
CA ARG A 145 -17.06 -0.87 -21.23
C ARG A 145 -17.56 -0.28 -22.55
N ARG A 146 -17.36 1.00 -22.82
CA ARG A 146 -17.73 1.66 -24.07
C ARG A 146 -16.57 1.95 -25.02
N LEU A 147 -15.35 1.56 -24.65
CA LEU A 147 -14.20 1.67 -25.55
C LEU A 147 -14.25 0.50 -26.52
N THR A 148 -14.13 0.78 -27.80
CA THR A 148 -13.89 -0.24 -28.81
C THR A 148 -12.55 -0.93 -28.52
N ASP A 149 -12.37 -2.19 -28.93
CA ASP A 149 -11.14 -2.96 -28.69
C ASP A 149 -9.87 -2.19 -29.13
N TYR A 150 -9.97 -1.40 -30.19
CA TYR A 150 -8.89 -0.53 -30.65
C TYR A 150 -8.52 0.57 -29.65
N ASN A 151 -9.49 1.22 -29.02
CA ASN A 151 -9.26 2.24 -28.00
C ASN A 151 -8.72 1.62 -26.70
N LEU A 152 -9.14 0.40 -26.39
CA LEU A 152 -8.66 -0.36 -25.23
C LEU A 152 -7.18 -0.67 -25.36
N ALA A 153 -6.75 -1.22 -26.51
CA ALA A 153 -5.35 -1.54 -26.78
C ALA A 153 -4.43 -0.30 -26.76
N GLN A 154 -4.90 0.84 -27.27
CA GLN A 154 -4.15 2.11 -27.18
C GLN A 154 -4.05 2.61 -25.73
N THR A 155 -5.10 2.44 -24.95
CA THR A 155 -5.12 2.81 -23.53
C THR A 155 -4.15 1.95 -22.72
N GLU A 156 -4.13 0.64 -22.96
CA GLU A 156 -3.19 -0.28 -22.32
C GLU A 156 -1.73 0.03 -22.68
N ALA A 157 -1.44 0.30 -23.95
CA ALA A 157 -0.09 0.67 -24.38
C ALA A 157 0.39 1.98 -23.73
N ALA A 158 -0.50 2.97 -23.60
CA ALA A 158 -0.20 4.23 -22.92
C ALA A 158 0.03 4.01 -21.43
N LEU A 159 -0.75 3.12 -20.79
CA LEU A 159 -0.60 2.79 -19.37
C LEU A 159 0.71 2.03 -19.10
N ARG A 160 1.07 1.06 -19.96
CA ARG A 160 2.36 0.38 -19.85
C ARG A 160 3.54 1.32 -20.04
N LYS A 161 3.44 2.27 -20.97
CA LYS A 161 4.46 3.31 -21.13
C LYS A 161 4.57 4.19 -19.89
N TYR A 162 3.44 4.53 -19.27
CA TYR A 162 3.42 5.24 -17.99
C TYR A 162 4.11 4.43 -16.88
N MET A 163 3.78 3.14 -16.74
CA MET A 163 4.40 2.26 -15.75
C MET A 163 5.92 2.18 -15.94
N ARG A 164 6.37 2.01 -17.17
CA ARG A 164 7.81 2.01 -17.49
C ARG A 164 8.49 3.34 -17.14
N ALA A 165 7.85 4.45 -17.47
CA ALA A 165 8.40 5.77 -17.20
C ALA A 165 8.46 6.10 -15.70
N TYR A 166 7.52 5.57 -14.92
CA TYR A 166 7.40 5.90 -13.51
C TYR A 166 8.17 4.92 -12.61
N PHE A 167 8.05 3.62 -12.85
CA PHE A 167 8.65 2.58 -12.01
C PHE A 167 9.97 2.03 -12.56
N GLY A 168 10.32 2.32 -13.79
CA GLY A 168 11.53 1.81 -14.43
C GLY A 168 11.26 0.70 -15.45
N ALA A 169 12.33 0.11 -15.96
CA ALA A 169 12.26 -0.94 -16.97
C ALA A 169 11.55 -2.20 -16.44
N PRO A 170 10.76 -2.88 -17.28
CA PRO A 170 10.16 -4.15 -16.89
C PRO A 170 11.22 -5.24 -16.73
N LEU A 171 11.04 -6.11 -15.74
CA LEU A 171 11.89 -7.28 -15.50
C LEU A 171 11.59 -8.44 -16.46
N TYR A 172 10.36 -8.52 -16.92
CA TYR A 172 9.87 -9.59 -17.80
C TYR A 172 9.46 -9.02 -19.16
N SER A 173 9.60 -9.82 -20.20
CA SER A 173 9.06 -9.50 -21.50
C SER A 173 7.52 -9.46 -21.46
N GLN A 174 6.91 -8.87 -22.48
CA GLN A 174 5.44 -8.78 -22.55
C GLN A 174 4.76 -10.15 -22.60
N GLN A 175 5.39 -11.14 -23.22
CA GLN A 175 4.85 -12.49 -23.30
C GLN A 175 4.93 -13.23 -21.96
N GLU A 176 6.06 -13.12 -21.26
CA GLU A 176 6.24 -13.69 -19.93
C GLU A 176 5.26 -13.06 -18.95
N LEU A 177 5.10 -11.74 -18.99
CA LEU A 177 4.17 -11.02 -18.11
C LEU A 177 2.72 -11.44 -18.36
N ALA A 178 2.31 -11.61 -19.62
CA ALA A 178 0.98 -12.11 -19.96
C ALA A 178 0.74 -13.53 -19.43
N GLY A 179 1.76 -14.40 -19.47
CA GLY A 179 1.70 -15.72 -18.85
C GLY A 179 1.53 -15.66 -17.33
N LEU A 180 2.31 -14.80 -16.67
CA LEU A 180 2.19 -14.58 -15.23
C LEU A 180 0.82 -14.00 -14.83
N GLU A 181 0.27 -13.07 -15.60
CA GLU A 181 -1.07 -12.53 -15.36
C GLU A 181 -2.15 -13.60 -15.49
N GLN A 182 -2.05 -14.50 -16.50
CA GLN A 182 -3.00 -15.61 -16.65
C GLN A 182 -2.93 -16.60 -15.48
N GLU A 183 -1.76 -16.82 -14.91
CA GLU A 183 -1.55 -17.70 -13.76
C GLU A 183 -2.00 -17.06 -12.46
N LEU A 184 -1.66 -15.80 -12.22
CA LEU A 184 -1.75 -15.16 -10.90
C LEU A 184 -3.00 -14.27 -10.74
N CYS A 185 -3.47 -13.63 -11.83
CA CYS A 185 -4.62 -12.73 -11.77
C CYS A 185 -5.95 -13.50 -11.97
N VAL A 186 -6.15 -14.52 -11.16
CA VAL A 186 -7.36 -15.38 -11.16
C VAL A 186 -8.14 -15.21 -9.87
N ASP A 187 -9.33 -15.80 -9.80
CA ASP A 187 -10.24 -15.77 -8.64
C ASP A 187 -10.54 -14.34 -8.17
N GLU A 188 -10.21 -14.00 -6.94
CA GLU A 188 -10.40 -12.66 -6.34
C GLU A 188 -9.53 -11.57 -6.98
N HIS A 189 -8.52 -11.96 -7.76
CA HIS A 189 -7.62 -11.02 -8.46
C HIS A 189 -7.95 -10.87 -9.94
N ARG A 190 -9.07 -11.41 -10.40
CA ARG A 190 -9.50 -11.30 -11.79
C ARG A 190 -9.70 -9.84 -12.20
N GLY A 191 -9.11 -9.45 -13.32
CA GLY A 191 -9.16 -8.07 -13.84
C GLY A 191 -8.05 -7.17 -13.31
N CYS A 192 -7.17 -7.69 -12.46
CA CYS A 192 -5.91 -7.03 -12.11
C CYS A 192 -4.83 -7.35 -13.14
N HIS A 193 -3.81 -6.51 -13.17
CA HIS A 193 -2.61 -6.68 -13.97
C HIS A 193 -1.35 -6.69 -13.09
N LEU A 194 -0.26 -7.18 -13.62
CA LEU A 194 1.03 -7.21 -12.95
C LEU A 194 2.06 -6.37 -13.71
N TYR A 195 2.94 -5.73 -12.97
CA TYR A 195 4.12 -5.07 -13.51
C TYR A 195 5.31 -5.28 -12.59
N TYR A 196 6.36 -5.90 -13.11
CA TYR A 196 7.59 -6.09 -12.37
C TYR A 196 8.63 -5.11 -12.88
N ALA A 197 9.17 -4.27 -11.99
CA ALA A 197 10.10 -3.21 -12.32
C ALA A 197 11.47 -3.43 -11.67
N THR A 198 12.51 -2.92 -12.32
CA THR A 198 13.87 -2.90 -11.74
C THR A 198 14.08 -1.77 -10.73
N GLY A 199 13.17 -0.78 -10.69
CA GLY A 199 13.36 0.45 -9.91
C GLY A 199 14.42 1.40 -10.48
N ASP A 200 15.05 1.05 -11.59
CA ASP A 200 16.08 1.88 -12.23
C ASP A 200 15.48 3.05 -12.99
N ASP A 201 16.24 4.14 -13.10
CA ASP A 201 15.86 5.26 -13.94
C ASP A 201 16.03 4.88 -15.41
N THR A 202 14.98 5.05 -16.20
CA THR A 202 15.01 4.78 -17.64
C THR A 202 15.66 5.88 -18.46
N HIS A 203 16.04 7.01 -17.81
CA HIS A 203 16.56 8.22 -18.46
C HIS A 203 15.66 8.78 -19.57
N GLU A 204 14.41 8.36 -19.63
CA GLU A 204 13.44 8.88 -20.62
C GLU A 204 13.11 10.35 -20.30
N LYS A 205 13.01 11.17 -21.36
CA LYS A 205 12.59 12.55 -21.23
C LYS A 205 11.09 12.61 -20.93
N LEU A 206 10.76 12.60 -19.64
CA LEU A 206 9.39 12.69 -19.16
C LEU A 206 8.85 14.11 -19.23
N LYS A 207 7.55 14.26 -19.50
CA LYS A 207 6.87 15.56 -19.57
C LYS A 207 5.61 15.56 -18.71
N GLY A 208 5.16 16.76 -18.32
CA GLY A 208 3.91 16.94 -17.61
C GLY A 208 3.89 16.28 -16.22
N TYR A 209 2.76 15.69 -15.88
CA TYR A 209 2.49 15.09 -14.57
C TYR A 209 3.46 13.95 -14.21
N VAL A 210 3.75 13.05 -15.15
CA VAL A 210 4.67 11.93 -14.93
C VAL A 210 6.07 12.41 -14.54
N ALA A 211 6.55 13.49 -15.19
CA ALA A 211 7.83 14.10 -14.84
C ALA A 211 7.83 14.70 -13.41
N ALA A 212 6.71 15.27 -12.98
CA ALA A 212 6.58 15.80 -11.63
C ALA A 212 6.59 14.67 -10.60
N GLN A 213 5.84 13.61 -10.84
CA GLN A 213 5.80 12.42 -9.98
C GLN A 213 7.18 11.76 -9.86
N ARG A 214 7.88 11.60 -10.99
CA ARG A 214 9.23 11.01 -10.98
C ARG A 214 10.21 11.88 -10.20
N ARG A 215 10.14 13.21 -10.33
CA ARG A 215 10.97 14.12 -9.51
C ARG A 215 10.68 13.97 -8.02
N ASN A 216 9.41 13.82 -7.63
CA ASN A 216 9.03 13.60 -6.24
C ASN A 216 9.59 12.27 -5.72
N ALA A 217 9.49 11.20 -6.51
CA ALA A 217 10.09 9.91 -6.17
C ALA A 217 11.61 10.01 -5.98
N LEU A 218 12.32 10.65 -6.92
CA LEU A 218 13.77 10.86 -6.81
C LEU A 218 14.15 11.69 -5.59
N ARG A 219 13.38 12.72 -5.27
CA ARG A 219 13.58 13.52 -4.07
C ARG A 219 13.37 12.68 -2.80
N GLN A 220 12.36 11.81 -2.79
CA GLN A 220 12.12 10.93 -1.65
C GLN A 220 13.25 9.92 -1.45
N MET A 221 13.78 9.36 -2.51
CA MET A 221 14.95 8.47 -2.47
C MET A 221 16.15 9.14 -1.81
N GLU A 222 16.40 10.40 -2.12
CA GLU A 222 17.47 11.18 -1.48
C GLU A 222 17.17 11.46 0.00
N LEU A 223 15.92 11.79 0.35
CA LEU A 223 15.49 11.97 1.73
C LEU A 223 15.63 10.69 2.56
N ASN A 224 15.34 9.53 2.00
CA ASN A 224 15.53 8.24 2.67
C ASN A 224 16.99 8.01 3.03
N ARG A 225 17.91 8.31 2.10
CA ARG A 225 19.35 8.17 2.32
C ARG A 225 19.85 9.14 3.40
N GLN A 226 19.48 10.40 3.29
CA GLN A 226 19.84 11.44 4.27
C GLN A 226 19.33 11.11 5.69
N ALA A 227 18.08 10.65 5.81
CA ALA A 227 17.51 10.23 7.09
C ALA A 227 18.27 9.03 7.69
N TYR A 228 18.66 8.06 6.87
CA TYR A 228 19.48 6.95 7.32
C TYR A 228 20.88 7.41 7.79
N GLU A 229 21.52 8.29 7.05
CA GLU A 229 22.86 8.82 7.37
C GLU A 229 22.85 9.68 8.64
N ALA A 230 21.79 10.44 8.88
CA ALA A 230 21.64 11.24 10.10
C ALA A 230 21.76 10.40 11.39
N ASP A 231 21.26 9.17 11.38
CA ASP A 231 21.28 8.23 12.50
C ASP A 231 22.26 7.05 12.29
N ALA A 232 23.28 7.21 11.43
CA ALA A 232 24.16 6.12 10.98
C ALA A 232 24.79 5.31 12.12
N THR A 233 25.19 5.94 13.22
CA THR A 233 25.79 5.24 14.38
C THR A 233 24.80 4.29 15.05
N ARG A 234 23.58 4.74 15.23
CA ARG A 234 22.48 3.96 15.80
C ARG A 234 22.11 2.78 14.88
N HIS A 235 22.02 3.04 13.58
CA HIS A 235 21.72 2.02 12.56
C HIS A 235 22.82 0.96 12.48
N ARG A 236 24.10 1.36 12.46
CA ARG A 236 25.24 0.41 12.50
C ARG A 236 25.23 -0.47 13.74
N THR A 237 24.88 0.09 14.91
CA THR A 237 24.74 -0.68 16.13
C THR A 237 23.61 -1.69 16.05
N SER A 238 22.46 -1.29 15.48
CA SER A 238 21.30 -2.17 15.25
C SER A 238 21.65 -3.31 14.29
N ILE A 239 22.33 -3.02 13.18
CA ILE A 239 22.82 -4.03 12.22
C ILE A 239 23.73 -5.02 12.93
N ARG A 240 24.73 -4.55 13.72
CA ARG A 240 25.64 -5.46 14.46
C ARG A 240 24.89 -6.38 15.41
N ARG A 241 23.93 -5.83 16.16
CA ARG A 241 23.11 -6.61 17.10
C ARG A 241 22.25 -7.65 16.39
N LEU A 242 21.60 -7.25 15.29
CA LEU A 242 20.76 -8.17 14.50
C LEU A 242 21.60 -9.27 13.86
N THR A 243 22.74 -8.92 13.24
CA THR A 243 23.70 -9.88 12.68
C THR A 243 24.17 -10.90 13.74
N ALA A 244 24.52 -10.43 14.94
CA ALA A 244 24.93 -11.33 16.03
C ALA A 244 23.79 -12.27 16.47
N ARG A 245 22.56 -11.76 16.57
CA ARG A 245 21.38 -12.59 16.91
C ARG A 245 21.08 -13.65 15.86
N ILE A 246 21.14 -13.28 14.57
CA ILE A 246 20.94 -14.22 13.46
C ILE A 246 22.02 -15.32 13.51
N ARG A 247 23.30 -14.95 13.64
CA ARG A 247 24.39 -15.95 13.75
C ARG A 247 24.22 -16.90 14.93
N ASN A 248 23.85 -16.36 16.09
CA ASN A 248 23.63 -17.19 17.29
C ASN A 248 22.43 -18.12 17.08
N ALA A 249 21.35 -17.66 16.44
CA ALA A 249 20.21 -18.51 16.10
C ALA A 249 20.62 -19.63 15.13
N MET A 250 21.38 -19.31 14.08
CA MET A 250 21.91 -20.32 13.14
C MET A 250 22.81 -21.35 13.84
N LEU A 251 23.73 -20.89 14.71
CA LEU A 251 24.59 -21.77 15.47
C LEU A 251 23.80 -22.69 16.44
N ALA A 252 22.75 -22.18 17.07
CA ALA A 252 21.87 -22.97 17.92
C ALA A 252 21.11 -24.03 17.11
N TYR A 253 20.75 -23.74 15.88
CA TYR A 253 20.07 -24.68 14.98
C TYR A 253 21.01 -25.82 14.50
N LEU A 254 22.31 -25.54 14.39
CA LEU A 254 23.34 -26.49 14.00
C LEU A 254 23.74 -27.45 15.13
N GLN A 255 23.30 -27.23 16.37
CA GLN A 255 23.64 -28.10 17.49
C GLN A 255 22.95 -29.45 17.33
N PRO A 256 23.73 -30.56 17.36
CA PRO A 256 23.20 -31.90 17.29
C PRO A 256 22.24 -32.14 18.47
N THR A 257 20.98 -32.40 18.16
CA THR A 257 19.95 -32.62 19.19
C THR A 257 19.77 -34.11 19.42
N PRO A 258 20.05 -34.62 20.63
CA PRO A 258 19.79 -36.02 20.94
C PRO A 258 18.28 -36.26 21.05
N VAL A 259 17.75 -37.13 20.21
CA VAL A 259 16.33 -37.54 20.24
C VAL A 259 16.20 -39.00 20.59
N ARG A 260 15.08 -39.36 21.22
CA ARG A 260 14.72 -40.73 21.50
C ARG A 260 14.37 -41.45 20.21
N ALA A 261 14.93 -42.60 19.98
CA ALA A 261 14.71 -43.41 18.78
C ALA A 261 14.67 -44.91 19.11
N ALA A 262 14.12 -45.68 18.19
CA ALA A 262 14.13 -47.14 18.25
C ALA A 262 15.48 -47.74 17.79
N SER A 263 16.43 -46.91 17.33
CA SER A 263 17.77 -47.33 16.89
C SER A 263 18.78 -46.22 17.13
N GLY A 264 20.05 -46.55 17.38
CA GLY A 264 21.13 -45.60 17.64
C GLY A 264 22.02 -46.03 18.80
N ALA A 265 22.58 -45.07 19.57
CA ALA A 265 23.34 -45.35 20.78
C ALA A 265 22.38 -45.72 21.92
N LEU A 266 22.61 -46.90 22.55
CA LEU A 266 21.78 -47.35 23.65
C LEU A 266 21.90 -46.43 24.86
N ASP A 267 20.77 -45.95 25.38
CA ASP A 267 20.71 -45.18 26.61
C ASP A 267 20.48 -46.15 27.79
N ALA A 268 21.57 -46.50 28.47
CA ALA A 268 21.55 -47.46 29.58
C ALA A 268 20.57 -47.07 30.70
N GLY A 269 20.35 -45.77 30.95
CA GLY A 269 19.38 -45.29 31.93
C GLY A 269 17.93 -45.51 31.53
N ARG A 270 17.66 -45.93 30.29
CA ARG A 270 16.31 -46.14 29.76
C ARG A 270 15.96 -47.55 29.34
N ILE A 271 16.89 -48.50 29.46
CA ILE A 271 16.66 -49.91 29.13
C ILE A 271 15.45 -50.47 29.86
N TRP A 272 15.24 -50.08 31.12
CA TRP A 272 14.10 -50.52 31.93
C TRP A 272 12.73 -50.17 31.26
N ARG A 273 12.66 -49.13 30.43
CA ARG A 273 11.43 -48.76 29.72
C ARG A 273 11.07 -49.76 28.62
N GLY A 274 12.06 -50.29 27.93
CA GLY A 274 11.84 -51.36 26.95
C GLY A 274 11.38 -52.65 27.61
N VAL A 275 11.93 -52.95 28.84
CA VAL A 275 11.60 -54.18 29.55
C VAL A 275 10.25 -54.13 30.26
N TYR A 276 9.88 -52.97 30.85
CA TYR A 276 8.69 -52.86 31.70
C TYR A 276 7.53 -52.09 31.07
N LEU A 277 7.78 -51.27 30.04
CA LEU A 277 6.76 -50.40 29.44
C LEU A 277 6.54 -50.68 27.94
N ASP A 278 7.25 -51.69 27.39
CA ASP A 278 7.20 -52.01 25.95
C ASP A 278 7.50 -50.81 25.05
N ASP A 279 8.39 -49.91 25.51
CA ASP A 279 8.77 -48.65 24.81
C ASP A 279 10.10 -48.92 24.07
N ASP A 280 10.02 -49.10 22.74
CA ASP A 280 11.19 -49.39 21.90
C ASP A 280 12.16 -48.20 21.77
N LYS A 281 11.78 -47.00 22.25
CA LYS A 281 12.58 -45.76 22.13
C LYS A 281 13.62 -45.64 23.24
N VAL A 282 14.40 -46.70 23.45
CA VAL A 282 15.49 -46.79 24.45
C VAL A 282 16.85 -46.35 23.90
N PHE A 283 16.91 -46.01 22.63
CA PHE A 283 18.13 -45.49 21.99
C PHE A 283 18.09 -43.96 21.87
N THR A 284 19.28 -43.38 21.83
CA THR A 284 19.48 -41.97 21.49
C THR A 284 20.10 -41.91 20.12
N ARG A 285 19.42 -41.20 19.21
CA ARG A 285 19.93 -40.84 17.90
C ARG A 285 20.24 -39.36 17.89
N ILE A 286 21.42 -39.02 17.43
CA ILE A 286 21.79 -37.61 17.20
C ILE A 286 21.17 -37.21 15.86
N LEU A 287 20.16 -36.36 15.90
CA LEU A 287 19.73 -35.65 14.70
C LEU A 287 20.70 -34.50 14.49
N GLN A 288 21.53 -34.61 13.48
CA GLN A 288 22.16 -33.45 12.90
C GLN A 288 21.07 -32.77 12.07
N SER A 289 20.59 -31.66 12.56
CA SER A 289 19.80 -30.75 11.73
C SER A 289 20.79 -30.20 10.71
N ASP A 290 20.69 -30.64 9.47
CA ASP A 290 21.20 -29.84 8.36
C ASP A 290 20.27 -28.65 8.31
N PRO A 291 20.73 -27.40 8.56
CA PRO A 291 19.84 -26.24 8.57
C PRO A 291 19.27 -25.98 7.19
N GLY A 292 19.70 -26.72 6.15
CA GLY A 292 19.43 -26.39 4.78
C GLY A 292 19.89 -24.96 4.45
N GLU A 293 20.03 -24.66 3.22
CA GLU A 293 20.25 -23.26 2.83
C GLU A 293 18.96 -22.46 3.04
N LEU A 294 19.06 -21.36 3.78
CA LEU A 294 17.96 -20.41 4.00
C LEU A 294 18.08 -19.25 3.01
N SER A 295 16.99 -18.89 2.36
CA SER A 295 16.87 -17.62 1.64
C SER A 295 15.75 -16.76 2.21
N VAL A 296 15.90 -15.47 2.09
CA VAL A 296 14.96 -14.48 2.63
C VAL A 296 14.48 -13.53 1.55
N ASP A 297 13.17 -13.38 1.46
CA ASP A 297 12.51 -12.35 0.65
C ASP A 297 11.95 -11.26 1.55
N ILE A 298 12.36 -10.02 1.32
CA ILE A 298 11.84 -8.85 2.01
C ILE A 298 10.88 -8.14 1.05
N LEU A 299 9.63 -8.00 1.48
CA LEU A 299 8.59 -7.32 0.73
C LEU A 299 8.14 -6.08 1.49
N LEU A 300 8.34 -4.90 0.89
CA LEU A 300 8.02 -3.61 1.47
C LEU A 300 6.70 -3.10 0.88
N ASP A 301 5.75 -2.77 1.72
CA ASP A 301 4.53 -2.09 1.31
C ASP A 301 4.87 -0.66 0.89
N ALA A 302 4.62 -0.33 -0.36
CA ALA A 302 4.88 0.98 -0.96
C ALA A 302 3.58 1.73 -1.29
N SER A 303 2.49 1.44 -0.58
CA SER A 303 1.23 2.16 -0.70
C SER A 303 1.29 3.56 -0.10
N SER A 304 0.35 4.42 -0.48
CA SER A 304 0.28 5.80 -0.01
C SER A 304 0.06 5.94 1.50
N SER A 305 -0.42 4.91 2.19
CA SER A 305 -0.55 4.90 3.66
C SER A 305 0.80 5.00 4.38
N GLN A 306 1.89 4.61 3.70
CA GLN A 306 3.26 4.67 4.21
C GLN A 306 3.98 6.00 3.91
N ILE A 307 3.28 7.02 3.36
CA ILE A 307 3.91 8.26 2.85
C ILE A 307 4.75 8.99 3.92
N ASP A 308 4.28 9.03 5.16
CA ASP A 308 4.96 9.72 6.26
C ASP A 308 6.10 8.88 6.88
N ARG A 309 6.19 7.60 6.51
CA ARG A 309 7.13 6.63 7.09
C ARG A 309 8.16 6.10 6.10
N GLN A 310 8.21 6.65 4.89
CA GLN A 310 9.05 6.15 3.81
C GLN A 310 10.51 5.95 4.20
N ALA A 311 11.10 6.94 4.86
CA ALA A 311 12.49 6.87 5.30
C ALA A 311 12.71 5.78 6.37
N VAL A 312 11.73 5.56 7.25
CA VAL A 312 11.80 4.52 8.29
C VAL A 312 11.71 3.14 7.67
N VAL A 313 10.75 2.92 6.76
CA VAL A 313 10.58 1.64 6.06
C VAL A 313 11.82 1.30 5.23
N ALA A 314 12.35 2.26 4.47
CA ALA A 314 13.58 2.08 3.70
C ALA A 314 14.78 1.73 4.60
N ALA A 315 14.94 2.44 5.73
CA ALA A 315 16.00 2.16 6.69
C ALA A 315 15.85 0.78 7.35
N GLN A 316 14.64 0.36 7.71
CA GLN A 316 14.37 -0.96 8.26
C GLN A 316 14.67 -2.06 7.24
N GLY A 317 14.17 -1.92 6.01
CA GLY A 317 14.46 -2.85 4.92
C GLY A 317 15.96 -3.00 4.67
N TYR A 318 16.67 -1.86 4.62
CA TYR A 318 18.13 -1.86 4.48
C TYR A 318 18.84 -2.56 5.64
N MET A 319 18.49 -2.23 6.89
CA MET A 319 19.12 -2.84 8.06
C MET A 319 18.92 -4.36 8.13
N ILE A 320 17.73 -4.85 7.78
CA ILE A 320 17.44 -6.28 7.74
C ILE A 320 18.26 -6.94 6.62
N ALA A 321 18.21 -6.40 5.41
CA ALA A 321 18.93 -6.92 4.26
C ALA A 321 20.46 -6.95 4.51
N GLU A 322 21.02 -5.88 5.05
CA GLU A 322 22.44 -5.78 5.37
C GLU A 322 22.87 -6.79 6.46
N SER A 323 22.00 -7.00 7.47
CA SER A 323 22.28 -7.96 8.54
C SER A 323 22.31 -9.40 8.02
N LEU A 324 21.36 -9.75 7.14
CA LEU A 324 21.28 -11.07 6.51
C LEU A 324 22.46 -11.28 5.54
N THR A 325 22.81 -10.26 4.75
CA THR A 325 23.98 -10.28 3.85
C THR A 325 25.26 -10.56 4.60
N ARG A 326 25.46 -9.95 5.78
CA ARG A 326 26.61 -10.21 6.66
C ARG A 326 26.64 -11.62 7.26
N CYS A 327 25.51 -12.30 7.25
CA CYS A 327 25.38 -13.70 7.63
C CYS A 327 25.49 -14.64 6.42
N HIS A 328 25.79 -14.13 5.22
CA HIS A 328 25.84 -14.87 3.96
C HIS A 328 24.52 -15.56 3.58
N ILE A 329 23.40 -15.03 4.05
CA ILE A 329 22.06 -15.50 3.70
C ILE A 329 21.65 -14.79 2.39
N PRO A 330 21.26 -15.56 1.34
CA PRO A 330 20.70 -14.97 0.12
C PRO A 330 19.44 -14.14 0.43
N VAL A 331 19.42 -12.88 -0.03
CA VAL A 331 18.32 -11.96 0.25
C VAL A 331 17.85 -11.31 -1.03
N ARG A 332 16.57 -11.34 -1.28
CA ARG A 332 15.91 -10.53 -2.32
C ARG A 332 15.05 -9.45 -1.65
N VAL A 333 15.08 -8.24 -2.17
CA VAL A 333 14.29 -7.12 -1.63
C VAL A 333 13.46 -6.50 -2.73
N SER A 334 12.15 -6.46 -2.49
CA SER A 334 11.19 -5.87 -3.40
C SER A 334 10.19 -4.99 -2.63
N SER A 335 9.55 -4.07 -3.31
CA SER A 335 8.36 -3.38 -2.79
C SER A 335 7.17 -3.65 -3.68
N PHE A 336 5.98 -3.37 -3.17
CA PHE A 336 4.77 -3.47 -3.96
C PHE A 336 3.83 -2.29 -3.70
N CYS A 337 3.07 -1.93 -4.73
CA CYS A 337 1.94 -1.01 -4.65
C CYS A 337 0.93 -1.35 -5.75
N SER A 338 -0.26 -0.78 -5.69
CA SER A 338 -1.28 -0.92 -6.74
C SER A 338 -1.59 0.44 -7.35
N LEU A 339 -1.52 0.53 -8.69
CA LEU A 339 -1.78 1.76 -9.42
C LEU A 339 -2.54 1.45 -10.71
N SER A 340 -3.70 2.08 -10.88
CA SER A 340 -4.53 1.94 -12.09
C SER A 340 -4.86 0.49 -12.49
N GLY A 341 -5.07 -0.39 -11.50
CA GLY A 341 -5.35 -1.81 -11.73
C GLY A 341 -4.12 -2.69 -11.91
N TYR A 342 -2.93 -2.11 -11.89
CA TYR A 342 -1.67 -2.86 -11.87
C TYR A 342 -1.16 -3.02 -10.45
N THR A 343 -0.86 -4.25 -10.04
CA THR A 343 0.00 -4.49 -8.88
C THR A 343 1.44 -4.47 -9.36
N VAL A 344 2.17 -3.47 -8.91
CA VAL A 344 3.56 -3.21 -9.30
C VAL A 344 4.48 -3.80 -8.25
N VAL A 345 5.39 -4.67 -8.67
CA VAL A 345 6.45 -5.21 -7.82
C VAL A 345 7.78 -4.63 -8.29
N THR A 346 8.39 -3.79 -7.46
CA THR A 346 9.68 -3.16 -7.77
C THR A 346 10.79 -3.91 -7.05
N ARG A 347 11.73 -4.50 -7.80
CA ARG A 347 12.88 -5.23 -7.26
C ARG A 347 14.06 -4.29 -7.07
N TYR A 348 14.53 -4.12 -5.85
CA TYR A 348 15.71 -3.33 -5.54
C TYR A 348 16.98 -4.15 -5.58
N ARG A 349 16.90 -5.42 -5.17
CA ARG A 349 18.02 -6.33 -5.08
C ARG A 349 17.58 -7.76 -5.29
N ASP A 350 18.38 -8.56 -6.00
CA ASP A 350 18.22 -10.02 -6.10
C ASP A 350 19.15 -10.77 -5.13
N TYR A 351 18.96 -12.09 -4.97
CA TYR A 351 19.63 -12.93 -3.97
C TYR A 351 21.15 -12.81 -3.97
N PHE A 352 21.77 -12.76 -5.13
CA PHE A 352 23.23 -12.75 -5.28
C PHE A 352 23.84 -11.35 -5.43
N GLU A 353 23.04 -10.31 -5.41
CA GLU A 353 23.49 -8.92 -5.57
C GLU A 353 23.87 -8.30 -4.22
N THR A 354 24.88 -8.87 -3.54
CA THR A 354 25.26 -8.49 -2.16
C THR A 354 25.76 -7.07 -2.00
N ASP A 355 26.17 -6.43 -3.07
CA ASP A 355 26.66 -5.05 -3.14
C ASP A 355 25.57 -4.01 -3.39
N LYS A 356 24.34 -4.45 -3.67
CA LYS A 356 23.26 -3.54 -4.09
C LYS A 356 22.24 -3.18 -2.98
N ASN A 357 22.58 -3.39 -1.71
CA ASN A 357 21.69 -3.04 -0.60
C ASN A 357 21.27 -1.57 -0.60
N GLU A 358 22.15 -0.65 -1.05
CA GLU A 358 21.83 0.77 -1.11
C GLU A 358 20.67 1.12 -2.05
N ARG A 359 20.33 0.25 -3.02
CA ARG A 359 19.18 0.45 -3.89
C ARG A 359 17.85 0.41 -3.14
N ILE A 360 17.82 -0.12 -1.91
CA ILE A 360 16.64 -0.14 -1.04
C ILE A 360 16.20 1.28 -0.67
N PHE A 361 17.14 2.25 -0.62
CA PHE A 361 16.79 3.65 -0.43
C PHE A 361 16.04 4.27 -1.62
N ASN A 362 15.99 3.59 -2.77
CA ASN A 362 15.15 3.99 -3.89
C ASN A 362 13.65 3.69 -3.64
N TYR A 363 13.31 3.20 -2.46
CA TYR A 363 11.93 3.02 -2.04
C TYR A 363 11.16 4.35 -2.03
N PHE A 364 9.98 4.35 -2.60
CA PHE A 364 9.02 5.46 -2.53
C PHE A 364 7.60 4.91 -2.57
N THR A 365 6.65 5.66 -2.01
CA THR A 365 5.26 5.23 -1.90
C THR A 365 4.39 5.87 -2.98
N THR A 366 3.43 5.11 -3.47
CA THR A 366 2.43 5.57 -4.43
C THR A 366 1.24 4.62 -4.49
N GLY A 367 0.07 5.15 -4.88
CA GLY A 367 -1.12 4.34 -5.14
C GLY A 367 -1.68 3.64 -3.91
N CYS A 368 -2.35 2.54 -4.17
CA CYS A 368 -3.00 1.66 -3.20
C CYS A 368 -2.16 0.41 -2.94
N ASN A 369 -2.72 -0.59 -2.26
CA ASN A 369 -2.07 -1.88 -2.01
C ASN A 369 -3.04 -3.05 -2.16
N ARG A 370 -2.69 -4.01 -3.02
CA ARG A 370 -3.35 -5.30 -3.16
C ARG A 370 -2.44 -6.38 -2.61
N ASP A 371 -2.37 -6.44 -1.29
CA ASP A 371 -1.42 -7.28 -0.54
C ASP A 371 -1.50 -8.74 -0.96
N GLY A 372 -2.70 -9.30 -1.10
CA GLY A 372 -2.89 -10.69 -1.50
C GLY A 372 -2.25 -10.99 -2.86
N LEU A 373 -2.47 -10.16 -3.88
CA LEU A 373 -1.85 -10.35 -5.19
C LEU A 373 -0.33 -10.15 -5.14
N ALA A 374 0.15 -9.21 -4.35
CA ALA A 374 1.58 -9.01 -4.15
C ALA A 374 2.26 -10.22 -3.48
N VAL A 375 1.61 -10.81 -2.47
CA VAL A 375 2.07 -12.05 -1.82
C VAL A 375 2.06 -13.23 -2.80
N ARG A 376 0.99 -13.39 -3.59
CA ARG A 376 0.88 -14.42 -4.63
C ARG A 376 1.97 -14.25 -5.71
N ALA A 377 2.21 -13.01 -6.14
CA ALA A 377 3.26 -12.69 -7.12
C ALA A 377 4.67 -12.97 -6.56
N LEU A 378 4.91 -12.69 -5.28
CA LEU A 378 6.13 -13.04 -4.58
C LEU A 378 6.30 -14.57 -4.49
N ALA A 379 5.21 -15.29 -4.16
CA ALA A 379 5.19 -16.75 -4.05
C ALA A 379 5.71 -17.44 -5.31
N ARG A 380 5.27 -16.95 -6.48
CA ARG A 380 5.74 -17.45 -7.78
C ARG A 380 7.26 -17.24 -7.95
N GLY A 381 7.75 -16.05 -7.57
CA GLY A 381 9.18 -15.75 -7.62
C GLY A 381 10.02 -16.53 -6.60
N LEU A 382 9.43 -17.08 -5.53
CA LEU A 382 10.12 -17.94 -4.56
C LEU A 382 10.52 -19.30 -5.14
N GLU A 383 9.92 -19.71 -6.26
CA GLU A 383 10.33 -20.92 -6.96
C GLU A 383 11.77 -20.80 -7.48
N ASP A 384 12.21 -19.58 -7.83
CA ASP A 384 13.57 -19.28 -8.27
C ASP A 384 14.58 -19.13 -7.11
N SER A 385 14.11 -19.28 -5.86
CA SER A 385 14.96 -19.17 -4.67
C SER A 385 16.00 -20.30 -4.62
N PRO A 386 17.27 -19.97 -4.33
CA PRO A 386 18.37 -20.92 -4.35
C PRO A 386 18.33 -21.94 -3.21
N SER A 387 17.48 -21.71 -2.21
CA SER A 387 17.54 -22.43 -0.93
C SER A 387 16.30 -23.28 -0.66
N GLU A 388 16.46 -24.36 0.10
CA GLU A 388 15.36 -25.24 0.51
C GLU A 388 14.41 -24.55 1.49
N HIS A 389 14.97 -23.83 2.48
CA HIS A 389 14.18 -23.08 3.44
C HIS A 389 13.98 -21.64 2.97
N LYS A 390 12.75 -21.18 3.05
CA LYS A 390 12.34 -19.86 2.55
C LYS A 390 11.61 -19.08 3.64
N LEU A 391 12.03 -17.84 3.84
CA LEU A 391 11.40 -16.90 4.77
C LEU A 391 10.99 -15.64 4.00
N VAL A 392 9.75 -15.24 4.16
CA VAL A 392 9.24 -13.95 3.69
C VAL A 392 9.12 -13.00 4.87
N ILE A 393 9.70 -11.82 4.76
CA ILE A 393 9.54 -10.72 5.72
C ILE A 393 8.73 -9.62 5.04
N LEU A 394 7.49 -9.46 5.47
CA LEU A 394 6.58 -8.43 4.97
C LEU A 394 6.61 -7.22 5.91
N LEU A 395 6.96 -6.04 5.40
CA LEU A 395 6.85 -4.77 6.12
C LEU A 395 5.62 -4.04 5.58
N SER A 396 4.55 -3.93 6.38
CA SER A 396 3.27 -3.33 5.99
C SER A 396 2.51 -2.80 7.21
N ASP A 397 1.58 -1.88 7.00
CA ASP A 397 0.60 -1.47 8.01
C ASP A 397 -0.65 -2.36 8.04
N VAL A 398 -0.68 -3.41 7.22
CA VAL A 398 -1.76 -4.42 7.14
C VAL A 398 -3.12 -3.77 6.85
N LYS A 399 -3.15 -2.75 6.01
CA LYS A 399 -4.38 -2.06 5.57
C LYS A 399 -4.57 -2.19 4.06
N PRO A 400 -4.85 -3.40 3.56
CA PRO A 400 -5.04 -3.60 2.13
C PRO A 400 -6.22 -2.76 1.62
N ASN A 401 -5.97 -2.02 0.52
CA ASN A 401 -6.97 -1.21 -0.14
C ASN A 401 -6.61 -1.08 -1.63
N ASP A 402 -7.52 -1.47 -2.52
CA ASP A 402 -7.33 -1.34 -3.95
C ASP A 402 -8.62 -0.90 -4.65
N VAL A 403 -8.46 -0.19 -5.76
CA VAL A 403 -9.58 0.35 -6.56
C VAL A 403 -10.30 -0.73 -7.37
N ILE A 404 -9.64 -1.84 -7.64
CA ILE A 404 -10.26 -2.97 -8.36
C ILE A 404 -10.97 -3.86 -7.35
N GLN A 405 -12.26 -4.00 -7.54
CA GLN A 405 -13.08 -4.90 -6.74
C GLN A 405 -12.62 -6.35 -6.87
N MET A 406 -12.87 -7.15 -5.85
CA MET A 406 -12.65 -8.59 -5.88
C MET A 406 -13.96 -9.33 -6.10
N ASN A 407 -13.90 -10.47 -6.77
CA ASN A 407 -15.02 -11.38 -6.88
C ASN A 407 -14.98 -12.35 -5.69
N HIS A 408 -15.96 -12.23 -4.81
CA HIS A 408 -16.12 -13.13 -3.67
C HIS A 408 -17.46 -13.83 -3.74
N GLY A 409 -17.46 -15.14 -3.96
CA GLY A 409 -18.69 -15.94 -4.05
C GLY A 409 -19.67 -15.52 -5.16
N GLY A 410 -19.18 -14.93 -6.26
CA GLY A 410 -19.98 -14.45 -7.38
C GLY A 410 -20.49 -13.01 -7.24
N SER A 411 -20.17 -12.34 -6.12
CA SER A 411 -20.46 -10.92 -5.90
C SER A 411 -19.18 -10.09 -5.97
N PHE A 412 -19.29 -8.88 -6.54
CA PHE A 412 -18.16 -7.93 -6.52
C PHE A 412 -18.21 -7.14 -5.22
N VAL A 413 -17.11 -7.21 -4.46
CA VAL A 413 -16.92 -6.48 -3.21
C VAL A 413 -15.64 -5.64 -3.27
N ASP A 414 -15.60 -4.58 -2.49
CA ASP A 414 -14.41 -3.72 -2.44
C ASP A 414 -13.23 -4.46 -1.80
N TYR A 415 -12.05 -4.32 -2.41
CA TYR A 415 -10.80 -4.84 -1.86
C TYR A 415 -10.29 -3.90 -0.77
N ALA A 416 -10.95 -3.88 0.38
CA ALA A 416 -10.63 -3.02 1.51
C ALA A 416 -11.10 -3.64 2.83
N GLY A 417 -10.54 -3.19 3.95
CA GLY A 417 -10.93 -3.65 5.28
C GLY A 417 -10.87 -5.17 5.42
N ASP A 418 -11.90 -5.78 6.00
CA ASP A 418 -11.92 -7.22 6.28
C ASP A 418 -11.79 -8.09 5.04
N ASN A 419 -12.36 -7.68 3.89
CA ASN A 419 -12.26 -8.44 2.66
C ASN A 419 -10.81 -8.54 2.17
N GLY A 420 -10.09 -7.40 2.14
CA GLY A 420 -8.69 -7.37 1.74
C GLY A 420 -7.79 -8.13 2.73
N ILE A 421 -8.05 -8.00 4.04
CA ILE A 421 -7.32 -8.72 5.09
C ILE A 421 -7.52 -10.23 4.96
N GLN A 422 -8.77 -10.68 4.76
CA GLN A 422 -9.06 -12.11 4.57
C GLN A 422 -8.38 -12.68 3.34
N ASN A 423 -8.43 -11.95 2.20
CA ASN A 423 -7.73 -12.36 0.99
C ASN A 423 -6.21 -12.46 1.22
N THR A 424 -5.60 -11.45 1.83
CA THR A 424 -4.17 -11.47 2.17
C THR A 424 -3.82 -12.63 3.10
N ALA A 425 -4.66 -12.91 4.10
CA ALA A 425 -4.46 -14.03 5.01
C ALA A 425 -4.56 -15.39 4.30
N MET A 426 -5.43 -15.52 3.29
CA MET A 426 -5.51 -16.74 2.46
C MET A 426 -4.22 -16.97 1.67
N GLU A 427 -3.68 -15.93 1.04
CA GLU A 427 -2.41 -16.02 0.29
C GLU A 427 -1.23 -16.36 1.21
N ILE A 428 -1.15 -15.77 2.39
CA ILE A 428 -0.13 -16.11 3.40
C ILE A 428 -0.27 -17.55 3.86
N ARG A 429 -1.48 -18.06 4.10
CA ARG A 429 -1.70 -19.46 4.45
C ARG A 429 -1.25 -20.40 3.33
N ALA A 430 -1.51 -20.03 2.07
CA ALA A 430 -1.05 -20.81 0.91
C ALA A 430 0.49 -20.94 0.89
N LEU A 431 1.22 -19.87 1.22
CA LEU A 431 2.68 -19.94 1.42
C LEU A 431 3.07 -20.89 2.55
N THR A 432 2.39 -20.79 3.69
CA THR A 432 2.67 -21.64 4.87
C THR A 432 2.44 -23.12 4.57
N TYR A 433 1.39 -23.46 3.81
CA TYR A 433 1.15 -24.83 3.35
C TYR A 433 2.26 -25.36 2.41
N LYS A 434 2.93 -24.49 1.68
CA LYS A 434 4.12 -24.83 0.86
C LYS A 434 5.41 -24.91 1.70
N GLY A 435 5.34 -24.78 3.02
CA GLY A 435 6.50 -24.82 3.93
C GLY A 435 7.27 -23.50 4.00
N ILE A 436 6.77 -22.42 3.41
CA ILE A 436 7.40 -21.09 3.42
C ILE A 436 6.97 -20.36 4.69
N GLN A 437 7.93 -19.89 5.46
CA GLN A 437 7.65 -19.11 6.66
C GLN A 437 7.38 -17.65 6.29
N VAL A 438 6.40 -17.02 6.95
CA VAL A 438 6.07 -15.61 6.74
C VAL A 438 6.13 -14.88 8.07
N MET A 439 6.88 -13.79 8.10
CA MET A 439 6.97 -12.85 9.22
C MET A 439 6.45 -11.50 8.78
N CYS A 440 5.53 -10.93 9.54
CA CYS A 440 5.06 -9.57 9.30
C CYS A 440 5.69 -8.62 10.33
N VAL A 441 6.24 -7.51 9.84
CA VAL A 441 6.75 -6.40 10.63
C VAL A 441 5.79 -5.24 10.41
N PHE A 442 5.10 -4.84 11.46
CA PHE A 442 4.17 -3.72 11.41
C PHE A 442 4.92 -2.39 11.36
N THR A 443 4.60 -1.57 10.37
CA THR A 443 5.25 -0.28 10.12
C THR A 443 4.31 0.90 10.31
#